data_e0a32480704b9c2caa10759619a849d6
#
_entry.id   e0a32480704b9c2caa10759619a849d6
#
_cell.length_a   1.000
_cell.length_b   1.000
_cell.length_c   1.000
_cell.angle_alpha   90.00
_cell.angle_beta   90.00
_cell.angle_gamma   90.00
#
_symmetry.space_group_name_H-M   'P 1'
#
loop_
_entity.id
_entity.type
_entity.pdbx_description
1 polymer ?
#
loop_
_entity_poly.entity_id
_entity_poly.type
_entity_poly.pdbx_seq_one_letter_code
_entity_poly.pdbx_strand_id
1 'polypeptide(L)'
;MDRRRFVRQVLLWSAGCCIGVPSLELRALAAPPPPLLGVATGGDYRQAVRRAVEAVGGMASFVKAGARVVIKPNIGWDRTPEQGANTHPQVVRAVAELALEAGAAAVRVFDHTCNEKRRCYSSSGIIAALEDIGDRRVGWEYIDERKFVPVDIRDGKSLRRWEVYKEALTADCYINVPVAKHHGLSRLSLGLKNVMGVIGGNRGKLHHNLGQELADLATVVRPQLTVIDATRLLLRNGPQGGRVEDVRIADTVIASADPVAADAYATTLFGLKPEDIDSTVAAHRHGLGEIDLQRATVRTVSL
;
A
#
# COMPACT_ATOMS: atom_id res chain seq x y z
N MET A 1 -52.60 7.44 49.18
CA MET A 1 -51.21 7.16 49.53
C MET A 1 -50.58 8.45 50.01
N ASP A 2 -50.17 8.47 51.28
CA ASP A 2 -49.63 9.67 51.92
C ASP A 2 -48.22 10.03 51.39
N ARG A 3 -48.06 11.28 50.95
CA ARG A 3 -46.78 11.79 50.42
C ARG A 3 -45.57 11.57 51.34
N ARG A 4 -45.82 11.56 52.66
CA ARG A 4 -44.78 11.30 53.69
C ARG A 4 -44.27 9.84 53.68
N ARG A 5 -45.12 8.87 53.32
CA ARG A 5 -44.72 7.45 53.19
C ARG A 5 -43.89 7.19 51.94
N PHE A 6 -44.20 7.90 50.86
CA PHE A 6 -43.44 7.78 49.59
C PHE A 6 -41.99 8.31 49.74
N VAL A 7 -41.85 9.50 50.37
CA VAL A 7 -40.52 10.09 50.57
C VAL A 7 -39.67 9.25 51.54
N ARG A 8 -40.26 8.61 52.54
CA ARG A 8 -39.53 7.71 53.44
C ARG A 8 -39.10 6.40 52.76
N GLN A 9 -39.85 5.88 51.83
CA GLN A 9 -39.46 4.71 51.04
C GLN A 9 -38.37 5.03 50.03
N VAL A 10 -38.38 6.19 49.41
CA VAL A 10 -37.29 6.61 48.48
C VAL A 10 -35.97 6.85 49.22
N LEU A 11 -36.02 7.39 50.44
CA LEU A 11 -34.81 7.58 51.26
C LEU A 11 -34.23 6.28 51.84
N LEU A 12 -35.01 5.23 52.00
CA LEU A 12 -34.55 3.92 52.45
C LEU A 12 -33.97 3.06 51.31
N TRP A 13 -34.27 3.39 50.06
CA TRP A 13 -33.70 2.72 48.90
C TRP A 13 -32.36 3.35 48.42
N SER A 14 -32.05 4.57 48.85
CA SER A 14 -30.81 5.25 48.54
C SER A 14 -29.66 4.94 49.52
N ALA A 15 -29.92 4.23 50.62
CA ALA A 15 -28.91 3.89 51.62
C ALA A 15 -28.40 2.43 51.55
N GLY A 16 -28.83 1.62 50.59
CA GLY A 16 -28.58 0.19 50.55
C GLY A 16 -27.86 -0.38 49.32
N CYS A 17 -27.31 0.45 48.41
CA CYS A 17 -26.57 -0.04 47.25
C CYS A 17 -25.21 0.64 47.12
N CYS A 18 -24.34 0.51 48.10
CA CYS A 18 -22.92 0.50 47.90
C CYS A 18 -22.49 -0.93 47.52
N ILE A 19 -23.07 -1.49 46.45
CA ILE A 19 -22.45 -2.57 45.74
C ILE A 19 -21.33 -1.91 44.97
N GLY A 20 -20.06 -2.24 45.29
CA GLY A 20 -18.88 -1.75 44.61
C GLY A 20 -19.05 -1.96 43.11
N VAL A 21 -19.24 -0.87 42.38
CA VAL A 21 -19.05 -0.86 40.93
C VAL A 21 -17.58 -1.21 40.80
N PRO A 22 -17.23 -2.39 40.20
CA PRO A 22 -15.83 -2.62 39.88
C PRO A 22 -15.43 -1.43 39.03
N SER A 23 -14.41 -0.70 39.48
CA SER A 23 -13.77 0.34 38.69
C SER A 23 -13.44 -0.30 37.36
N LEU A 24 -14.24 -0.03 36.34
CA LEU A 24 -13.84 -0.24 34.96
C LEU A 24 -12.61 0.65 34.82
N GLU A 25 -11.42 0.05 35.05
CA GLU A 25 -10.21 0.63 34.55
C GLU A 25 -10.45 0.81 33.07
N LEU A 26 -10.74 2.03 32.62
CA LEU A 26 -10.55 2.42 31.25
C LEU A 26 -9.06 2.14 31.00
N ARG A 27 -8.75 0.94 30.52
CA ARG A 27 -7.48 0.70 29.88
C ARG A 27 -7.42 1.74 28.77
N ALA A 28 -6.65 2.80 29.00
CA ALA A 28 -6.28 3.72 27.95
C ALA A 28 -5.76 2.84 26.85
N LEU A 29 -6.49 2.76 25.73
CA LEU A 29 -6.01 2.07 24.53
C LEU A 29 -4.68 2.74 24.22
N ALA A 30 -3.60 2.03 24.47
CA ALA A 30 -2.27 2.53 24.14
C ALA A 30 -2.31 2.97 22.67
N ALA A 31 -1.83 4.18 22.42
CA ALA A 31 -1.74 4.67 21.05
C ALA A 31 -1.01 3.60 20.21
N PRO A 32 -1.46 3.33 18.99
CA PRO A 32 -0.78 2.37 18.13
C PRO A 32 0.71 2.76 18.04
N PRO A 33 1.61 1.77 17.97
CA PRO A 33 3.04 2.06 17.86
C PRO A 33 3.30 2.90 16.60
N PRO A 34 4.31 3.78 16.63
CA PRO A 34 4.66 4.59 15.49
C PRO A 34 4.95 3.72 14.26
N PRO A 35 4.51 4.14 13.06
CA PRO A 35 4.79 3.39 11.84
C PRO A 35 6.31 3.28 11.62
N LEU A 36 6.72 2.11 11.14
CA LEU A 36 8.11 1.83 10.86
C LEU A 36 8.36 1.91 9.35
N LEU A 37 9.34 2.73 8.98
CA LEU A 37 9.82 2.90 7.61
C LEU A 37 11.24 2.34 7.49
N GLY A 38 11.46 1.45 6.56
CA GLY A 38 12.77 1.01 6.13
C GLY A 38 13.15 1.72 4.83
N VAL A 39 14.23 2.47 4.84
CA VAL A 39 14.73 3.21 3.68
C VAL A 39 16.12 2.73 3.36
N ALA A 40 16.32 2.15 2.18
CA ALA A 40 17.62 1.70 1.73
C ALA A 40 18.06 2.48 0.48
N THR A 41 19.33 2.88 0.44
CA THR A 41 19.92 3.61 -0.69
C THR A 41 21.14 2.87 -1.21
N GLY A 42 21.26 2.77 -2.55
CA GLY A 42 22.40 2.14 -3.22
C GLY A 42 22.02 1.50 -4.55
N GLY A 43 23.02 1.32 -5.43
CA GLY A 43 22.81 0.89 -6.82
C GLY A 43 22.48 -0.61 -6.99
N ASP A 44 22.70 -1.45 -5.98
CA ASP A 44 22.19 -2.83 -5.99
C ASP A 44 20.74 -2.87 -5.50
N TYR A 45 19.81 -2.79 -6.42
CA TYR A 45 18.38 -2.70 -6.11
C TYR A 45 17.82 -3.95 -5.43
N ARG A 46 18.38 -5.13 -5.70
CA ARG A 46 17.97 -6.35 -5.00
C ARG A 46 18.39 -6.30 -3.54
N GLN A 47 19.60 -5.83 -3.27
CA GLN A 47 20.08 -5.66 -1.91
C GLN A 47 19.35 -4.51 -1.20
N ALA A 48 19.07 -3.40 -1.90
CA ALA A 48 18.28 -2.30 -1.34
C ALA A 48 16.89 -2.74 -0.90
N VAL A 49 16.18 -3.55 -1.70
CA VAL A 49 14.88 -4.14 -1.31
C VAL A 49 15.04 -5.00 -0.05
N ARG A 50 16.04 -5.88 -0.02
CA ARG A 50 16.30 -6.74 1.14
C ARG A 50 16.49 -5.92 2.42
N ARG A 51 17.36 -4.91 2.36
CA ARG A 51 17.67 -4.05 3.53
C ARG A 51 16.49 -3.21 3.97
N ALA A 52 15.72 -2.65 3.03
CA ALA A 52 14.51 -1.90 3.37
C ALA A 52 13.47 -2.79 4.07
N VAL A 53 13.26 -4.02 3.58
CA VAL A 53 12.33 -4.98 4.18
C VAL A 53 12.85 -5.51 5.52
N GLU A 54 14.14 -5.79 5.65
CA GLU A 54 14.76 -6.18 6.94
C GLU A 54 14.57 -5.10 8.00
N ALA A 55 14.70 -3.82 7.62
CA ALA A 55 14.53 -2.70 8.54
C ALA A 55 13.12 -2.59 9.15
N VAL A 56 12.11 -3.18 8.49
CA VAL A 56 10.71 -3.22 8.99
C VAL A 56 10.31 -4.58 9.57
N GLY A 57 11.28 -5.45 9.86
CA GLY A 57 11.06 -6.74 10.52
C GLY A 57 11.24 -7.98 9.64
N GLY A 58 11.64 -7.78 8.39
CA GLY A 58 11.89 -8.86 7.43
C GLY A 58 10.61 -9.43 6.79
N MET A 59 10.76 -10.10 5.64
CA MET A 59 9.62 -10.63 4.88
C MET A 59 8.80 -11.67 5.64
N ALA A 60 9.42 -12.45 6.53
CA ALA A 60 8.74 -13.45 7.36
C ALA A 60 7.73 -12.85 8.36
N SER A 61 7.82 -11.54 8.64
CA SER A 61 6.81 -10.82 9.43
C SER A 61 5.49 -10.64 8.69
N PHE A 62 5.51 -10.70 7.37
CA PHE A 62 4.38 -10.46 6.48
C PHE A 62 3.91 -11.73 5.78
N VAL A 63 4.83 -12.56 5.33
CA VAL A 63 4.58 -13.80 4.60
C VAL A 63 4.76 -15.00 5.52
N LYS A 64 3.67 -15.73 5.76
CA LYS A 64 3.71 -16.99 6.51
C LYS A 64 4.12 -18.14 5.59
N ALA A 65 4.77 -19.16 6.16
CA ALA A 65 5.06 -20.38 5.41
C ALA A 65 3.76 -21.00 4.84
N GLY A 66 3.80 -21.39 3.57
CA GLY A 66 2.63 -21.93 2.87
C GLY A 66 1.70 -20.86 2.28
N ALA A 67 1.94 -19.57 2.49
CA ALA A 67 1.09 -18.48 2.01
C ALA A 67 1.07 -18.37 0.47
N ARG A 68 -0.07 -17.98 -0.06
CA ARG A 68 -0.24 -17.51 -1.44
C ARG A 68 -0.05 -15.99 -1.44
N VAL A 69 1.03 -15.55 -2.06
CA VAL A 69 1.43 -14.14 -2.11
C VAL A 69 1.03 -13.53 -3.45
N VAL A 70 0.43 -12.36 -3.40
CA VAL A 70 0.24 -11.49 -4.56
C VAL A 70 1.21 -10.32 -4.45
N ILE A 71 1.98 -10.10 -5.51
CA ILE A 71 2.82 -8.92 -5.68
C ILE A 71 2.19 -8.06 -6.77
N LYS A 72 1.86 -6.82 -6.43
CA LYS A 72 1.28 -5.86 -7.35
C LYS A 72 2.28 -4.74 -7.67
N PRO A 73 3.10 -4.87 -8.74
CA PRO A 73 3.93 -3.78 -9.22
C PRO A 73 3.12 -2.72 -9.97
N ASN A 74 3.79 -1.75 -10.55
CA ASN A 74 3.23 -0.91 -11.61
C ASN A 74 3.78 -1.40 -12.96
N ILE A 75 2.90 -1.96 -13.80
CA ILE A 75 3.17 -2.36 -15.20
C ILE A 75 2.20 -1.61 -16.10
N GLY A 76 2.03 -0.32 -15.84
CA GLY A 76 0.97 0.47 -16.49
C GLY A 76 1.27 0.82 -17.93
N TRP A 77 2.53 0.92 -18.34
CA TRP A 77 2.95 1.59 -19.56
C TRP A 77 3.91 0.77 -20.42
N ASP A 78 3.80 0.89 -21.73
CA ASP A 78 4.76 0.36 -22.69
C ASP A 78 6.04 1.20 -22.64
N ARG A 79 6.84 0.98 -21.62
CA ARG A 79 8.07 1.72 -21.29
C ARG A 79 9.13 0.80 -20.73
N THR A 80 10.39 1.10 -21.07
CA THR A 80 11.55 0.40 -20.53
C THR A 80 11.87 0.85 -19.11
N PRO A 81 12.68 0.10 -18.34
CA PRO A 81 13.03 0.46 -16.95
C PRO A 81 13.70 1.84 -16.81
N GLU A 82 14.50 2.25 -17.83
CA GLU A 82 15.21 3.52 -17.82
C GLU A 82 14.27 4.74 -17.82
N GLN A 83 13.05 4.55 -18.32
CA GLN A 83 12.05 5.61 -18.44
C GLN A 83 11.27 5.84 -17.13
N GLY A 84 11.47 5.05 -16.09
CA GLY A 84 10.92 5.25 -14.75
C GLY A 84 9.40 5.26 -14.65
N ALA A 85 8.70 4.73 -15.65
CA ALA A 85 7.23 4.74 -15.70
C ALA A 85 6.58 3.48 -15.11
N ASN A 86 7.34 2.40 -14.97
CA ASN A 86 6.96 1.12 -14.36
C ASN A 86 7.89 0.81 -13.20
N THR A 87 7.48 -0.10 -12.34
CA THR A 87 8.35 -0.62 -11.27
C THR A 87 9.57 -1.30 -11.90
N HIS A 88 10.75 -1.05 -11.34
CA HIS A 88 11.98 -1.62 -11.84
C HIS A 88 11.98 -3.15 -11.69
N PRO A 89 12.37 -3.93 -12.73
CA PRO A 89 12.25 -5.39 -12.70
C PRO A 89 13.06 -6.04 -11.58
N GLN A 90 14.24 -5.50 -11.22
CA GLN A 90 15.05 -6.05 -10.13
C GLN A 90 14.42 -5.81 -8.76
N VAL A 91 13.61 -4.76 -8.58
CA VAL A 91 12.83 -4.54 -7.34
C VAL A 91 11.72 -5.59 -7.23
N VAL A 92 10.97 -5.84 -8.30
CA VAL A 92 9.92 -6.87 -8.31
C VAL A 92 10.49 -8.26 -8.06
N ARG A 93 11.61 -8.59 -8.74
CA ARG A 93 12.36 -9.84 -8.56
C ARG A 93 12.75 -10.04 -7.09
N ALA A 94 13.38 -9.05 -6.48
CA ALA A 94 13.83 -9.13 -5.10
C ALA A 94 12.68 -9.37 -4.11
N VAL A 95 11.53 -8.70 -4.30
CA VAL A 95 10.34 -8.94 -3.46
C VAL A 95 9.83 -10.36 -3.63
N ALA A 96 9.84 -10.91 -4.87
CA ALA A 96 9.44 -12.30 -5.13
C ALA A 96 10.40 -13.31 -4.49
N GLU A 97 11.70 -13.10 -4.61
CA GLU A 97 12.73 -13.94 -3.98
C GLU A 97 12.58 -13.94 -2.44
N LEU A 98 12.39 -12.76 -1.83
CA LEU A 98 12.17 -12.66 -0.38
C LEU A 98 10.88 -13.35 0.07
N ALA A 99 9.80 -13.30 -0.73
CA ALA A 99 8.58 -14.04 -0.42
C ALA A 99 8.79 -15.56 -0.47
N LEU A 100 9.57 -16.06 -1.45
CA LEU A 100 9.95 -17.47 -1.52
C LEU A 100 10.81 -17.90 -0.34
N GLU A 101 11.80 -17.08 0.03
CA GLU A 101 12.68 -17.31 1.20
C GLU A 101 11.88 -17.36 2.52
N ALA A 102 10.81 -16.56 2.62
CA ALA A 102 9.89 -16.58 3.76
C ALA A 102 8.95 -17.81 3.75
N GLY A 103 9.02 -18.67 2.72
CA GLY A 103 8.26 -19.90 2.63
C GLY A 103 6.94 -19.80 1.90
N ALA A 104 6.73 -18.80 1.02
CA ALA A 104 5.54 -18.72 0.19
C ALA A 104 5.34 -19.99 -0.65
N ALA A 105 4.11 -20.52 -0.66
CA ALA A 105 3.74 -21.66 -1.50
C ALA A 105 3.53 -21.25 -2.96
N ALA A 106 3.12 -20.02 -3.20
CA ALA A 106 2.97 -19.44 -4.53
C ALA A 106 3.12 -17.91 -4.48
N VAL A 107 3.76 -17.35 -5.51
CA VAL A 107 3.85 -15.91 -5.76
C VAL A 107 3.20 -15.63 -7.10
N ARG A 108 2.24 -14.70 -7.14
CA ARG A 108 1.57 -14.25 -8.37
C ARG A 108 1.78 -12.75 -8.56
N VAL A 109 2.18 -12.37 -9.77
CA VAL A 109 2.49 -10.99 -10.13
C VAL A 109 1.56 -10.55 -11.26
N PHE A 110 0.86 -9.45 -11.06
CA PHE A 110 -0.03 -8.88 -12.09
C PHE A 110 -0.27 -7.39 -11.89
N ASP A 111 -0.72 -6.72 -12.97
CA ASP A 111 -1.18 -5.34 -12.98
C ASP A 111 -2.20 -5.11 -14.09
N HIS A 112 -3.16 -4.23 -13.86
CA HIS A 112 -4.11 -3.79 -14.89
C HIS A 112 -3.51 -2.60 -15.66
N THR A 113 -2.94 -2.88 -16.82
CA THR A 113 -2.20 -1.92 -17.65
C THR A 113 -3.05 -0.76 -18.19
N CYS A 114 -2.40 0.30 -18.62
CA CYS A 114 -3.03 1.44 -19.32
C CYS A 114 -2.79 1.38 -20.85
N ASN A 115 -1.68 0.77 -21.28
CA ASN A 115 -1.44 0.47 -22.69
C ASN A 115 -1.69 -1.03 -22.97
N GLU A 116 -1.40 -1.48 -24.19
CA GLU A 116 -1.55 -2.88 -24.58
C GLU A 116 -0.72 -3.78 -23.65
N LYS A 117 -1.39 -4.75 -23.04
CA LYS A 117 -0.83 -5.53 -21.92
C LYS A 117 0.45 -6.32 -22.27
N ARG A 118 0.51 -6.94 -23.45
CA ARG A 118 1.69 -7.72 -23.86
C ARG A 118 2.91 -6.82 -24.00
N ARG A 119 2.73 -5.62 -24.55
CA ARG A 119 3.81 -4.64 -24.71
C ARG A 119 4.25 -4.09 -23.36
N CYS A 120 3.32 -3.70 -22.48
CA CYS A 120 3.66 -3.22 -21.14
C CYS A 120 4.48 -4.26 -20.36
N TYR A 121 4.03 -5.49 -20.34
CA TYR A 121 4.71 -6.57 -19.61
C TYR A 121 6.08 -6.92 -20.21
N SER A 122 6.21 -6.94 -21.54
CA SER A 122 7.47 -7.20 -22.22
C SER A 122 8.46 -6.04 -22.01
N SER A 123 8.06 -4.80 -22.33
CA SER A 123 8.92 -3.62 -22.30
C SER A 123 9.41 -3.28 -20.88
N SER A 124 8.60 -3.56 -19.84
CA SER A 124 8.98 -3.32 -18.44
C SER A 124 10.16 -4.20 -17.96
N GLY A 125 10.46 -5.30 -18.66
CA GLY A 125 11.48 -6.27 -18.25
C GLY A 125 11.08 -7.13 -17.03
N ILE A 126 9.87 -6.93 -16.49
CA ILE A 126 9.42 -7.64 -15.27
C ILE A 126 9.24 -9.13 -15.53
N ILE A 127 8.64 -9.52 -16.68
CA ILE A 127 8.50 -10.93 -17.04
C ILE A 127 9.87 -11.62 -17.02
N ALA A 128 10.83 -11.10 -17.77
CA ALA A 128 12.15 -11.69 -17.88
C ALA A 128 12.84 -11.84 -16.51
N ALA A 129 12.72 -10.81 -15.65
CA ALA A 129 13.28 -10.84 -14.30
C ALA A 129 12.63 -11.89 -13.39
N LEU A 130 11.32 -12.15 -13.53
CA LEU A 130 10.63 -13.17 -12.78
C LEU A 130 10.93 -14.58 -13.29
N GLU A 131 10.97 -14.77 -14.61
CA GLU A 131 11.32 -16.06 -15.23
C GLU A 131 12.76 -16.48 -14.91
N ASP A 132 13.69 -15.52 -14.83
CA ASP A 132 15.09 -15.74 -14.46
C ASP A 132 15.29 -16.19 -12.98
N ILE A 133 14.23 -16.11 -12.12
CA ILE A 133 14.26 -16.73 -10.79
C ILE A 133 14.31 -18.25 -10.90
N GLY A 134 13.73 -18.85 -11.94
CA GLY A 134 13.73 -20.29 -12.19
C GLY A 134 12.92 -21.13 -11.20
N ASP A 135 12.08 -20.51 -10.35
CA ASP A 135 11.24 -21.22 -9.37
C ASP A 135 9.78 -21.27 -9.84
N ARG A 136 9.24 -22.48 -10.03
CA ARG A 136 7.87 -22.73 -10.51
C ARG A 136 6.77 -22.15 -9.59
N ARG A 137 7.09 -21.80 -8.36
CA ARG A 137 6.14 -21.13 -7.44
C ARG A 137 5.89 -19.69 -7.83
N VAL A 138 6.80 -19.04 -8.56
CA VAL A 138 6.65 -17.69 -9.08
C VAL A 138 5.97 -17.74 -10.44
N GLY A 139 4.94 -16.94 -10.60
CA GLY A 139 4.25 -16.77 -11.86
C GLY A 139 3.70 -15.36 -12.03
N TRP A 140 3.48 -15.00 -13.27
CA TRP A 140 2.84 -13.75 -13.64
C TRP A 140 1.60 -14.04 -14.50
N GLU A 141 0.65 -13.12 -14.51
CA GLU A 141 -0.54 -13.24 -15.37
C GLU A 141 -0.99 -11.86 -15.85
N TYR A 142 -1.64 -11.85 -17.01
CA TYR A 142 -2.43 -10.69 -17.41
C TYR A 142 -3.73 -10.66 -16.61
N ILE A 143 -4.25 -9.45 -16.36
CA ILE A 143 -5.61 -9.34 -15.83
C ILE A 143 -6.59 -10.07 -16.75
N ASP A 144 -7.41 -10.92 -16.14
CA ASP A 144 -8.57 -11.55 -16.74
C ASP A 144 -9.82 -10.84 -16.20
N GLU A 145 -10.50 -10.08 -17.06
CA GLU A 145 -11.65 -9.26 -16.65
C GLU A 145 -12.77 -10.06 -15.99
N ARG A 146 -12.87 -11.37 -16.28
CA ARG A 146 -13.86 -12.28 -15.65
C ARG A 146 -13.62 -12.50 -14.15
N LYS A 147 -12.43 -12.17 -13.66
CA LYS A 147 -12.05 -12.31 -12.25
C LYS A 147 -12.32 -11.07 -11.41
N PHE A 148 -12.82 -9.98 -12.01
CA PHE A 148 -13.30 -8.84 -11.24
C PHE A 148 -14.61 -9.20 -10.53
N VAL A 149 -14.68 -8.85 -9.25
CA VAL A 149 -15.87 -9.05 -8.42
C VAL A 149 -16.31 -7.72 -7.82
N PRO A 150 -17.63 -7.47 -7.73
CA PRO A 150 -18.13 -6.27 -7.08
C PRO A 150 -17.90 -6.35 -5.56
N VAL A 151 -17.34 -5.29 -5.00
CA VAL A 151 -17.04 -5.15 -3.58
C VAL A 151 -17.75 -3.92 -3.01
N ASP A 152 -18.44 -4.09 -1.90
CA ASP A 152 -19.03 -2.99 -1.16
C ASP A 152 -17.98 -2.34 -0.27
N ILE A 153 -17.82 -1.02 -0.40
CA ILE A 153 -16.85 -0.21 0.34
C ILE A 153 -17.61 0.46 1.48
N ARG A 154 -17.80 -0.27 2.57
CA ARG A 154 -18.66 0.15 3.69
C ARG A 154 -18.23 1.47 4.30
N ASP A 155 -16.93 1.64 4.50
CA ASP A 155 -16.32 2.83 5.09
C ASP A 155 -16.03 3.93 4.06
N GLY A 156 -16.35 3.72 2.77
CA GLY A 156 -16.12 4.69 1.71
C GLY A 156 -16.92 5.98 1.94
N LYS A 157 -16.29 7.13 1.72
CA LYS A 157 -16.94 8.44 1.83
C LYS A 157 -17.51 8.93 0.50
N SER A 158 -16.81 8.63 -0.60
CA SER A 158 -17.18 8.98 -1.97
C SER A 158 -17.60 7.75 -2.76
N LEU A 159 -16.85 6.65 -2.61
CA LEU A 159 -17.04 5.42 -3.35
C LEU A 159 -17.67 4.33 -2.46
N ARG A 160 -18.85 3.83 -2.84
CA ARG A 160 -19.59 2.84 -2.05
C ARG A 160 -19.49 1.41 -2.56
N ARG A 161 -19.15 1.24 -3.82
CA ARG A 161 -19.02 -0.06 -4.47
C ARG A 161 -18.12 0.05 -5.69
N TRP A 162 -17.25 -0.94 -5.90
CA TRP A 162 -16.41 -1.02 -7.08
C TRP A 162 -16.04 -2.45 -7.42
N GLU A 163 -15.55 -2.68 -8.63
CA GLU A 163 -15.05 -3.98 -9.07
C GLU A 163 -13.57 -4.12 -8.71
N VAL A 164 -13.23 -5.18 -7.96
CA VAL A 164 -11.88 -5.47 -7.52
C VAL A 164 -11.45 -6.86 -8.01
N TYR A 165 -10.21 -7.00 -8.39
CA TYR A 165 -9.63 -8.25 -8.85
C TYR A 165 -9.58 -9.27 -7.70
N LYS A 166 -10.21 -10.43 -7.90
CA LYS A 166 -10.45 -11.43 -6.86
C LYS A 166 -9.16 -11.85 -6.15
N GLU A 167 -8.08 -12.08 -6.91
CA GLU A 167 -6.80 -12.52 -6.37
C GLU A 167 -6.19 -11.52 -5.38
N ALA A 168 -6.38 -10.22 -5.58
CA ALA A 168 -5.93 -9.20 -4.63
C ALA A 168 -6.69 -9.26 -3.29
N LEU A 169 -7.95 -9.71 -3.32
CA LEU A 169 -8.80 -9.85 -2.13
C LEU A 169 -8.59 -11.17 -1.38
N THR A 170 -8.17 -12.22 -2.09
CA THR A 170 -8.10 -13.58 -1.55
C THR A 170 -6.68 -14.07 -1.32
N ALA A 171 -5.67 -13.25 -1.57
CA ALA A 171 -4.29 -13.54 -1.22
C ALA A 171 -4.13 -13.67 0.30
N ASP A 172 -3.26 -14.57 0.73
CA ASP A 172 -2.89 -14.67 2.14
C ASP A 172 -1.94 -13.52 2.54
N CYS A 173 -1.19 -12.99 1.56
CA CYS A 173 -0.41 -11.75 1.69
C CYS A 173 -0.44 -10.98 0.36
N TYR A 174 -0.82 -9.70 0.42
CA TYR A 174 -0.80 -8.78 -0.70
C TYR A 174 0.31 -7.75 -0.49
N ILE A 175 1.30 -7.74 -1.38
CA ILE A 175 2.45 -6.83 -1.36
C ILE A 175 2.30 -5.82 -2.48
N ASN A 176 2.24 -4.55 -2.13
CA ASN A 176 2.14 -3.43 -3.07
C ASN A 176 3.55 -2.92 -3.43
N VAL A 177 3.90 -2.92 -4.72
CA VAL A 177 5.25 -2.53 -5.19
C VAL A 177 5.15 -1.42 -6.23
N PRO A 178 4.71 -0.20 -5.83
CA PRO A 178 4.57 0.93 -6.73
C PRO A 178 5.92 1.50 -7.16
N VAL A 179 5.95 2.19 -8.31
CA VAL A 179 7.03 3.11 -8.67
C VAL A 179 6.67 4.53 -8.23
N ALA A 180 7.64 5.25 -7.66
CA ALA A 180 7.47 6.65 -7.32
C ALA A 180 7.66 7.53 -8.56
N LYS A 181 6.58 8.22 -9.00
CA LYS A 181 6.61 9.01 -10.23
C LYS A 181 5.62 10.16 -10.23
N HIS A 182 5.95 11.20 -11.02
CA HIS A 182 5.03 12.28 -11.36
C HIS A 182 3.72 11.76 -11.99
N HIS A 183 2.65 12.48 -11.74
CA HIS A 183 1.35 12.25 -12.37
C HIS A 183 0.60 13.57 -12.59
N GLY A 184 0.19 13.86 -13.81
CA GLY A 184 -0.44 15.14 -14.17
C GLY A 184 -1.69 15.50 -13.36
N LEU A 185 -2.49 14.53 -12.92
CA LEU A 185 -3.74 14.79 -12.19
C LEU A 185 -3.58 14.66 -10.66
N SER A 186 -2.84 13.66 -10.19
CA SER A 186 -2.66 13.40 -8.75
C SER A 186 -1.34 13.89 -8.19
N ARG A 187 -0.62 14.75 -8.91
CA ARG A 187 0.77 15.15 -8.67
C ARG A 187 1.75 13.98 -8.71
N LEU A 188 1.54 12.96 -7.88
CA LEU A 188 2.36 11.76 -7.84
C LEU A 188 1.53 10.48 -8.01
N SER A 189 2.17 9.42 -8.50
CA SER A 189 1.74 8.04 -8.37
C SER A 189 2.64 7.36 -7.36
N LEU A 190 2.04 6.85 -6.28
CA LEU A 190 2.69 6.16 -5.18
C LEU A 190 1.87 4.91 -4.80
N GLY A 191 1.99 4.42 -3.56
CA GLY A 191 1.35 3.20 -3.08
C GLY A 191 -0.17 3.24 -3.14
N LEU A 192 -0.80 4.29 -2.61
CA LEU A 192 -2.25 4.43 -2.62
C LEU A 192 -2.83 4.48 -4.04
N LYS A 193 -2.13 5.17 -4.97
CA LYS A 193 -2.58 5.22 -6.36
C LYS A 193 -2.35 3.91 -7.11
N ASN A 194 -1.39 3.09 -6.68
CA ASN A 194 -1.10 1.82 -7.31
C ASN A 194 -2.26 0.81 -7.20
N VAL A 195 -3.20 1.01 -6.26
CA VAL A 195 -4.42 0.19 -6.13
C VAL A 195 -5.28 0.20 -7.41
N MET A 196 -5.16 1.23 -8.23
CA MET A 196 -5.85 1.28 -9.53
C MET A 196 -5.50 0.12 -10.48
N GLY A 197 -4.41 -0.56 -10.24
CA GLY A 197 -4.02 -1.74 -11.02
C GLY A 197 -4.67 -3.05 -10.60
N VAL A 198 -5.53 -3.04 -9.56
CA VAL A 198 -6.33 -4.22 -9.15
C VAL A 198 -7.83 -3.94 -9.19
N ILE A 199 -8.26 -2.85 -9.82
CA ILE A 199 -9.67 -2.54 -10.01
C ILE A 199 -10.09 -2.62 -11.47
N GLY A 200 -11.35 -3.00 -11.67
CA GLY A 200 -12.02 -3.09 -12.96
C GLY A 200 -12.84 -1.84 -13.31
N GLY A 201 -13.77 -2.03 -14.23
CA GLY A 201 -14.72 -1.00 -14.64
C GLY A 201 -14.07 0.22 -15.29
N ASN A 202 -14.82 1.32 -15.35
CA ASN A 202 -14.31 2.57 -15.92
C ASN A 202 -13.46 3.34 -14.89
N ARG A 203 -12.18 2.99 -14.79
CA ARG A 203 -11.21 3.63 -13.87
C ARG A 203 -11.07 5.14 -14.07
N GLY A 204 -11.41 5.64 -15.26
CA GLY A 204 -11.39 7.08 -15.57
C GLY A 204 -12.38 7.88 -14.72
N LYS A 205 -13.49 7.29 -14.29
CA LYS A 205 -14.49 7.94 -13.44
C LYS A 205 -13.95 8.35 -12.07
N LEU A 206 -12.95 7.64 -11.56
CA LEU A 206 -12.31 7.96 -10.26
C LEU A 206 -11.57 9.32 -10.26
N HIS A 207 -11.33 9.91 -11.43
CA HIS A 207 -10.59 11.17 -11.54
C HIS A 207 -11.38 12.40 -11.06
N HIS A 208 -12.68 12.30 -10.78
CA HIS A 208 -13.49 13.41 -10.28
C HIS A 208 -13.17 13.75 -8.81
N ASN A 209 -12.85 12.74 -7.99
CA ASN A 209 -12.51 12.90 -6.57
C ASN A 209 -11.40 11.90 -6.20
N LEU A 210 -10.36 11.88 -7.03
CA LEU A 210 -9.35 10.81 -7.05
C LEU A 210 -8.73 10.56 -5.68
N GLY A 211 -8.37 11.61 -4.93
CA GLY A 211 -7.75 11.46 -3.62
C GLY A 211 -8.63 10.68 -2.63
N GLN A 212 -9.91 11.07 -2.51
CA GLN A 212 -10.85 10.41 -1.61
C GLN A 212 -11.21 9.01 -2.09
N GLU A 213 -11.43 8.81 -3.39
CA GLU A 213 -11.81 7.50 -3.93
C GLU A 213 -10.69 6.47 -3.82
N LEU A 214 -9.43 6.89 -3.95
CA LEU A 214 -8.28 6.03 -3.67
C LEU A 214 -8.20 5.63 -2.18
N ALA A 215 -8.48 6.56 -1.28
CA ALA A 215 -8.54 6.27 0.15
C ALA A 215 -9.70 5.30 0.46
N ASP A 216 -10.87 5.49 -0.16
CA ASP A 216 -12.01 4.59 -0.03
C ASP A 216 -11.66 3.17 -0.49
N LEU A 217 -11.03 3.02 -1.66
CA LEU A 217 -10.54 1.73 -2.18
C LEU A 217 -9.51 1.08 -1.25
N ALA A 218 -8.62 1.89 -0.64
CA ALA A 218 -7.62 1.39 0.30
C ALA A 218 -8.23 0.86 1.61
N THR A 219 -9.52 1.12 1.90
CA THR A 219 -10.21 0.48 3.04
C THR A 219 -10.48 -1.01 2.79
N VAL A 220 -10.56 -1.45 1.53
CA VAL A 220 -10.85 -2.84 1.15
C VAL A 220 -9.66 -3.55 0.52
N VAL A 221 -8.78 -2.85 -0.19
CA VAL A 221 -7.54 -3.39 -0.76
C VAL A 221 -6.36 -2.93 0.11
N ARG A 222 -6.06 -3.69 1.16
CA ARG A 222 -5.02 -3.35 2.14
C ARG A 222 -3.77 -4.19 1.93
N PRO A 223 -2.64 -3.59 1.54
CA PRO A 223 -1.38 -4.32 1.49
C PRO A 223 -0.88 -4.62 2.92
N GLN A 224 -0.34 -5.82 3.13
CA GLN A 224 0.41 -6.15 4.34
C GLN A 224 1.77 -5.47 4.33
N LEU A 225 2.33 -5.23 3.14
CA LEU A 225 3.61 -4.54 2.96
C LEU A 225 3.53 -3.68 1.69
N THR A 226 4.00 -2.45 1.79
CA THR A 226 4.27 -1.58 0.65
C THR A 226 5.78 -1.43 0.48
N VAL A 227 6.28 -1.71 -0.72
CA VAL A 227 7.70 -1.53 -1.10
C VAL A 227 7.74 -0.55 -2.26
N ILE A 228 8.01 0.71 -1.99
CA ILE A 228 8.06 1.76 -3.02
C ILE A 228 9.40 1.71 -3.73
N ASP A 229 9.35 1.49 -5.03
CA ASP A 229 10.48 1.68 -5.92
C ASP A 229 10.69 3.18 -6.19
N ALA A 230 11.69 3.74 -5.56
CA ALA A 230 12.21 5.08 -5.80
C ALA A 230 13.64 5.03 -6.34
N THR A 231 14.01 3.93 -7.04
CA THR A 231 15.33 3.81 -7.66
C THR A 231 15.51 4.80 -8.79
N ARG A 232 14.42 5.04 -9.53
CA ARG A 232 14.31 6.03 -10.61
C ARG A 232 13.05 6.85 -10.42
N LEU A 233 13.21 8.15 -10.25
CA LEU A 233 12.09 9.07 -10.08
C LEU A 233 11.77 9.74 -11.42
N LEU A 234 10.63 9.42 -12.02
CA LEU A 234 10.11 10.20 -13.15
C LEU A 234 9.59 11.53 -12.62
N LEU A 235 10.28 12.62 -12.87
CA LEU A 235 10.02 13.93 -12.28
C LEU A 235 8.98 14.76 -13.05
N ARG A 236 8.78 14.47 -14.35
CA ARG A 236 7.92 15.24 -15.25
C ARG A 236 7.27 14.33 -16.29
N ASN A 237 6.22 14.83 -16.94
CA ASN A 237 5.52 14.14 -18.04
C ASN A 237 4.96 12.75 -17.67
N GLY A 238 4.83 12.46 -16.37
CA GLY A 238 4.15 11.26 -15.90
C GLY A 238 2.61 11.37 -15.97
N PRO A 239 1.90 10.26 -15.91
CA PRO A 239 2.37 8.94 -15.44
C PRO A 239 3.02 8.07 -16.52
N GLN A 240 2.89 8.42 -17.81
CA GLN A 240 3.39 7.64 -18.94
C GLN A 240 4.89 7.86 -19.19
N GLY A 241 5.40 9.07 -18.96
CA GLY A 241 6.79 9.43 -19.24
C GLY A 241 7.17 9.18 -20.71
N GLY A 242 8.39 8.70 -20.91
CA GLY A 242 8.92 8.32 -22.22
C GLY A 242 10.28 8.92 -22.55
N ARG A 243 10.68 9.96 -21.83
CA ARG A 243 11.97 10.63 -21.99
C ARG A 243 12.86 10.33 -20.79
N VAL A 244 14.06 9.83 -21.02
CA VAL A 244 15.02 9.49 -19.95
C VAL A 244 15.50 10.76 -19.22
N GLU A 245 15.52 11.90 -19.90
CA GLU A 245 15.89 13.21 -19.31
C GLU A 245 14.90 13.69 -18.21
N ASP A 246 13.70 13.12 -18.18
CA ASP A 246 12.72 13.40 -17.13
C ASP A 246 12.92 12.53 -15.88
N VAL A 247 13.90 11.63 -15.92
CA VAL A 247 14.16 10.64 -14.85
C VAL A 247 15.41 11.03 -14.06
N ARG A 248 15.27 11.04 -12.74
CA ARG A 248 16.39 11.17 -11.81
C ARG A 248 16.71 9.82 -11.17
N ILE A 249 17.96 9.40 -11.22
CA ILE A 249 18.43 8.25 -10.44
C ILE A 249 18.47 8.66 -8.97
N ALA A 250 17.78 7.92 -8.12
CA ALA A 250 17.72 8.18 -6.68
C ALA A 250 18.11 6.93 -5.85
N ASP A 251 18.25 5.78 -6.51
CA ASP A 251 18.74 4.52 -5.94
C ASP A 251 18.15 4.20 -4.56
N THR A 252 16.87 4.51 -4.37
CA THR A 252 16.18 4.42 -3.07
C THR A 252 15.04 3.41 -3.12
N VAL A 253 14.90 2.62 -2.08
CA VAL A 253 13.75 1.73 -1.84
C VAL A 253 13.19 2.02 -0.45
N ILE A 254 11.84 2.10 -0.37
CA ILE A 254 11.14 2.40 0.89
C ILE A 254 10.19 1.24 1.18
N ALA A 255 10.27 0.66 2.38
CA ALA A 255 9.37 -0.40 2.84
C ALA A 255 8.60 0.04 4.08
N SER A 256 7.30 -0.27 4.15
CA SER A 256 6.47 -0.06 5.35
C SER A 256 5.21 -0.92 5.31
N ALA A 257 4.72 -1.30 6.49
CA ALA A 257 3.36 -1.83 6.67
C ALA A 257 2.30 -0.72 6.65
N ASP A 258 2.70 0.53 6.88
CA ASP A 258 1.83 1.70 6.81
C ASP A 258 1.91 2.33 5.41
N PRO A 259 0.85 2.19 4.58
CA PRO A 259 0.87 2.70 3.21
C PRO A 259 0.87 4.24 3.14
N VAL A 260 0.32 4.92 4.17
CA VAL A 260 0.28 6.39 4.23
C VAL A 260 1.66 6.93 4.57
N ALA A 261 2.34 6.36 5.57
CA ALA A 261 3.70 6.75 5.93
C ALA A 261 4.70 6.47 4.79
N ALA A 262 4.53 5.36 4.06
CA ALA A 262 5.33 5.06 2.87
C ALA A 262 5.17 6.14 1.79
N ASP A 263 3.92 6.48 1.45
CA ASP A 263 3.62 7.52 0.45
C ASP A 263 4.07 8.90 0.93
N ALA A 264 3.89 9.23 2.22
CA ALA A 264 4.36 10.46 2.83
C ALA A 264 5.88 10.63 2.68
N TYR A 265 6.64 9.58 3.01
CA TYR A 265 8.09 9.62 2.86
C TYR A 265 8.51 9.75 1.38
N ALA A 266 7.92 8.94 0.50
CA ALA A 266 8.23 8.99 -0.93
C ALA A 266 7.95 10.37 -1.56
N THR A 267 6.93 11.08 -1.07
CA THR A 267 6.58 12.44 -1.51
C THR A 267 7.73 13.42 -1.27
N THR A 268 8.47 13.28 -0.17
CA THR A 268 9.60 14.15 0.14
C THR A 268 10.75 14.06 -0.87
N LEU A 269 10.89 12.90 -1.53
CA LEU A 269 11.90 12.73 -2.57
C LEU A 269 11.66 13.60 -3.81
N PHE A 270 10.43 14.11 -3.99
CA PHE A 270 10.08 15.07 -5.04
C PHE A 270 10.14 16.52 -4.59
N GLY A 271 10.59 16.80 -3.34
CA GLY A 271 10.60 18.15 -2.76
C GLY A 271 9.20 18.66 -2.40
N LEU A 272 8.23 17.77 -2.29
CA LEU A 272 6.86 18.06 -1.89
C LEU A 272 6.62 17.69 -0.42
N LYS A 273 5.57 18.27 0.17
CA LYS A 273 5.09 17.88 1.50
C LYS A 273 4.06 16.74 1.36
N PRO A 274 3.96 15.82 2.35
CA PRO A 274 2.94 14.78 2.34
C PRO A 274 1.52 15.31 2.13
N GLU A 275 1.22 16.49 2.67
CA GLU A 275 -0.07 17.18 2.58
C GLU A 275 -0.39 17.71 1.18
N ASP A 276 0.59 17.76 0.31
CA ASP A 276 0.41 18.12 -1.10
C ASP A 276 -0.25 17.02 -1.93
N ILE A 277 -0.39 15.80 -1.39
CA ILE A 277 -0.93 14.62 -2.07
C ILE A 277 -2.29 14.26 -1.50
N ASP A 278 -3.35 14.57 -2.23
CA ASP A 278 -4.74 14.41 -1.79
C ASP A 278 -5.07 12.98 -1.32
N SER A 279 -4.54 11.95 -1.99
CA SER A 279 -4.76 10.55 -1.58
C SER A 279 -4.12 10.22 -0.24
N THR A 280 -2.93 10.76 0.04
CA THR A 280 -2.23 10.57 1.31
C THR A 280 -3.00 11.24 2.45
N VAL A 281 -3.46 12.48 2.24
CA VAL A 281 -4.29 13.22 3.20
C VAL A 281 -5.62 12.50 3.46
N ALA A 282 -6.31 12.05 2.39
CA ALA A 282 -7.59 11.37 2.52
C ALA A 282 -7.43 10.03 3.25
N ALA A 283 -6.39 9.26 2.93
CA ALA A 283 -6.11 7.97 3.58
C ALA A 283 -5.75 8.15 5.07
N HIS A 284 -4.98 9.17 5.43
CA HIS A 284 -4.72 9.53 6.82
C HIS A 284 -6.02 9.85 7.56
N ARG A 285 -6.89 10.68 6.98
CA ARG A 285 -8.22 11.01 7.55
C ARG A 285 -9.17 9.82 7.66
N HIS A 286 -8.91 8.76 6.92
CA HIS A 286 -9.58 7.46 7.02
C HIS A 286 -9.00 6.57 8.12
N GLY A 287 -7.91 6.98 8.76
CA GLY A 287 -7.21 6.15 9.76
C GLY A 287 -6.44 4.97 9.15
N LEU A 288 -6.03 5.08 7.88
CA LEU A 288 -5.30 4.01 7.19
C LEU A 288 -3.79 4.05 7.44
N GLY A 289 -3.30 5.12 8.07
CA GLY A 289 -1.90 5.29 8.44
C GLY A 289 -1.56 6.72 8.84
N GLU A 290 -0.28 6.95 9.11
CA GLU A 290 0.25 8.21 9.63
C GLU A 290 0.90 9.06 8.51
N ILE A 291 0.49 10.31 8.40
CA ILE A 291 1.04 11.27 7.43
C ILE A 291 2.22 12.06 8.00
N ASP A 292 2.23 12.27 9.33
CA ASP A 292 3.28 13.03 10.01
C ASP A 292 4.53 12.17 10.20
N LEU A 293 5.56 12.44 9.41
CA LEU A 293 6.82 11.70 9.46
C LEU A 293 7.59 11.89 10.78
N GLN A 294 7.30 12.92 11.57
CA GLN A 294 7.89 13.08 12.90
C GLN A 294 7.37 12.04 13.90
N ARG A 295 6.21 11.48 13.62
CA ARG A 295 5.58 10.40 14.39
C ARG A 295 5.94 9.01 13.88
N ALA A 296 6.75 8.92 12.83
CA ALA A 296 7.23 7.67 12.26
C ALA A 296 8.65 7.36 12.71
N THR A 297 8.98 6.08 12.81
CA THR A 297 10.35 5.62 13.00
C THR A 297 10.98 5.30 11.65
N VAL A 298 11.96 6.07 11.22
CA VAL A 298 12.67 5.85 9.95
C VAL A 298 14.01 5.17 10.22
N ARG A 299 14.23 4.02 9.62
CA ARG A 299 15.50 3.27 9.64
C ARG A 299 16.15 3.36 8.27
N THR A 300 17.23 4.11 8.16
CA THR A 300 17.97 4.30 6.91
C THR A 300 19.19 3.38 6.86
N VAL A 301 19.41 2.75 5.70
CA VAL A 301 20.54 1.89 5.40
C VAL A 301 21.15 2.34 4.06
N SER A 302 22.46 2.59 4.05
CA SER A 302 23.24 2.81 2.81
C SER A 302 24.02 1.53 2.47
N LEU A 303 24.05 1.18 1.18
CA LEU A 303 24.73 0.00 0.63
C LEU A 303 26.11 0.40 0.12
#